data_b791b5eafcc2f1a8f18a0df27c2bde66
#
_entry.id   b791b5eafcc2f1a8f18a0df27c2bde66
#
_cell.length_a   1.000
_cell.length_b   1.000
_cell.length_c   1.000
_cell.angle_alpha   90.00
_cell.angle_beta   90.00
_cell.angle_gamma   90.00
#
_symmetry.space_group_name_H-M   'P 1'
#
loop_
_entity.id
_entity.type
_entity.pdbx_description
1 polymer ?
#
loop_
_entity_poly.entity_id
_entity_poly.type
_entity_poly.pdbx_seq_one_letter_code
_entity_poly.pdbx_strand_id
1 'polypeptide(L)'
;MNDQLELNPQTTAMIIQDLQNDVISEGGAFAGDGGYAHAQSQNVVENVARLASVARSAGVPVIHVHYVVDPGAPGLKQNAGLYRAVKESNALVRDTWGAAAAPGVEPQEGDLVVQKMRTSAFYNTRLMTLLQGFGTESVIVSGAWTHMSIEHTARYGADAGYRMVVVSDGTSSISEEWHNAGLSYALTAVAEIATCDQVAHALGAAVTA
;
A
#
# COMPACT_ATOMS: atom_id res chain seq x y z
N MET A 1 -9.24 -18.04 22.02
CA MET A 1 -8.71 -16.72 22.40
C MET A 1 -9.26 -15.73 21.40
N ASN A 2 -9.94 -14.69 21.87
CA ASN A 2 -10.36 -13.60 20.97
C ASN A 2 -9.09 -12.78 20.70
N ASP A 3 -8.38 -13.09 19.62
CA ASP A 3 -7.24 -12.26 19.17
C ASP A 3 -7.82 -11.00 18.51
N GLN A 4 -8.28 -10.08 19.36
CA GLN A 4 -8.69 -8.76 18.91
C GLN A 4 -7.39 -8.00 18.55
N LEU A 5 -7.30 -7.47 17.33
CA LEU A 5 -6.19 -6.63 16.91
C LEU A 5 -6.08 -5.42 17.87
N GLU A 6 -4.91 -5.22 18.45
CA GLU A 6 -4.60 -4.07 19.29
C GLU A 6 -3.49 -3.24 18.63
N LEU A 7 -3.70 -1.94 18.49
CA LEU A 7 -2.73 -0.99 17.94
C LEU A 7 -2.61 0.21 18.88
N ASN A 8 -1.38 0.64 19.13
CA ASN A 8 -1.12 1.90 19.82
C ASN A 8 -0.94 3.02 18.78
N PRO A 9 -1.87 3.99 18.66
CA PRO A 9 -1.75 5.06 17.67
C PRO A 9 -0.44 5.86 17.76
N GLN A 10 0.17 5.95 18.94
CA GLN A 10 1.41 6.71 19.15
C GLN A 10 2.66 6.03 18.56
N THR A 11 2.60 4.69 18.34
CA THR A 11 3.70 3.92 17.76
C THR A 11 3.28 3.18 16.48
N THR A 12 2.19 3.65 15.84
CA THR A 12 1.66 3.08 14.60
C THR A 12 1.83 4.09 13.46
N ALA A 13 2.14 3.60 12.25
CA ALA A 13 2.07 4.38 11.01
C ALA A 13 1.25 3.62 9.95
N MET A 14 0.58 4.34 9.06
CA MET A 14 -0.18 3.76 7.94
C MET A 14 0.52 4.05 6.61
N ILE A 15 0.69 3.02 5.79
CA ILE A 15 1.20 3.11 4.41
C ILE A 15 0.05 2.88 3.44
N ILE A 16 -0.08 3.78 2.46
CA ILE A 16 -0.93 3.63 1.27
C ILE A 16 0.01 3.48 0.07
N GLN A 17 0.11 2.27 -0.48
CA GLN A 17 1.11 1.94 -1.47
C GLN A 17 0.51 1.72 -2.86
N ASP A 18 1.07 2.41 -3.86
CA ASP A 18 0.82 2.20 -5.29
C ASP A 18 -0.66 2.30 -5.72
N LEU A 19 -1.53 3.00 -4.96
CA LEU A 19 -2.88 3.34 -5.43
C LEU A 19 -2.81 4.52 -6.42
N GLN A 20 -2.19 4.25 -7.56
CA GLN A 20 -1.93 5.21 -8.65
C GLN A 20 -2.75 4.85 -9.88
N ASN A 21 -3.01 5.84 -10.75
CA ASN A 21 -3.89 5.64 -11.90
C ASN A 21 -3.42 4.52 -12.83
N ASP A 22 -2.13 4.40 -13.14
CA ASP A 22 -1.63 3.32 -13.98
C ASP A 22 -1.84 1.92 -13.39
N VAL A 23 -2.03 1.83 -12.05
CA VAL A 23 -2.12 0.55 -11.34
C VAL A 23 -3.57 0.09 -11.15
N ILE A 24 -4.48 1.02 -10.78
CA ILE A 24 -5.83 0.67 -10.33
C ILE A 24 -6.97 1.43 -11.03
N SER A 25 -6.68 2.34 -11.98
CA SER A 25 -7.73 3.13 -12.64
C SER A 25 -8.03 2.59 -14.04
N GLU A 26 -9.25 2.84 -14.51
CA GLU A 26 -9.63 2.58 -15.89
C GLU A 26 -8.72 3.36 -16.85
N GLY A 27 -8.21 2.69 -17.88
CA GLY A 27 -7.26 3.29 -18.83
C GLY A 27 -5.83 3.42 -18.33
N GLY A 28 -5.52 2.99 -17.10
CA GLY A 28 -4.16 2.88 -16.60
C GLY A 28 -3.35 1.81 -17.33
N ALA A 29 -2.02 1.94 -17.32
CA ALA A 29 -1.12 1.07 -18.07
C ALA A 29 -1.27 -0.43 -17.73
N PHE A 30 -1.67 -0.76 -16.50
CA PHE A 30 -1.88 -2.12 -16.00
C PHE A 30 -3.37 -2.48 -15.80
N ALA A 31 -4.31 -1.66 -16.30
CA ALA A 31 -5.74 -1.94 -16.19
C ALA A 31 -6.14 -3.25 -16.90
N GLY A 32 -5.53 -3.54 -18.06
CA GLY A 32 -5.77 -4.74 -18.85
C GLY A 32 -5.31 -6.04 -18.17
N ASP A 33 -4.41 -5.97 -17.20
CA ASP A 33 -3.92 -7.12 -16.44
C ASP A 33 -4.88 -7.54 -15.29
N GLY A 34 -6.01 -6.85 -15.14
CA GLY A 34 -7.01 -7.11 -14.11
C GLY A 34 -6.91 -6.18 -12.89
N GLY A 35 -5.89 -5.35 -12.80
CA GLY A 35 -5.66 -4.46 -11.65
C GLY A 35 -6.83 -3.53 -11.37
N TYR A 36 -7.40 -2.90 -12.40
CA TYR A 36 -8.60 -2.06 -12.28
C TYR A 36 -9.83 -2.86 -11.82
N ALA A 37 -10.14 -3.96 -12.50
CA ALA A 37 -11.33 -4.75 -12.20
C ALA A 37 -11.33 -5.27 -10.76
N HIS A 38 -10.17 -5.77 -10.29
CA HIS A 38 -10.05 -6.26 -8.93
C HIS A 38 -10.07 -5.12 -7.90
N ALA A 39 -9.45 -3.97 -8.18
CA ALA A 39 -9.53 -2.81 -7.30
C ALA A 39 -10.98 -2.34 -7.11
N GLN A 40 -11.78 -2.34 -8.17
CA GLN A 40 -13.21 -2.03 -8.11
C GLN A 40 -13.99 -3.07 -7.30
N SER A 41 -13.76 -4.37 -7.53
CA SER A 41 -14.46 -5.44 -6.80
C SER A 41 -14.17 -5.43 -5.30
N GLN A 42 -12.99 -4.97 -4.89
CA GLN A 42 -12.58 -4.81 -3.50
C GLN A 42 -13.06 -3.47 -2.88
N ASN A 43 -13.57 -2.54 -3.65
CA ASN A 43 -13.82 -1.14 -3.23
C ASN A 43 -12.57 -0.53 -2.54
N VAL A 44 -11.37 -0.84 -3.05
CA VAL A 44 -10.12 -0.54 -2.35
C VAL A 44 -9.94 0.95 -2.10
N VAL A 45 -10.36 1.81 -3.02
CA VAL A 45 -10.25 3.27 -2.90
C VAL A 45 -11.09 3.78 -1.72
N GLU A 46 -12.37 3.40 -1.67
CA GLU A 46 -13.31 3.82 -0.62
C GLU A 46 -12.86 3.29 0.75
N ASN A 47 -12.47 2.04 0.81
CA ASN A 47 -12.02 1.39 2.04
C ASN A 47 -10.75 2.06 2.58
N VAL A 48 -9.78 2.31 1.73
CA VAL A 48 -8.51 2.96 2.13
C VAL A 48 -8.72 4.43 2.49
N ALA A 49 -9.56 5.16 1.75
CA ALA A 49 -9.88 6.55 2.06
C ALA A 49 -10.53 6.67 3.45
N ARG A 50 -11.50 5.80 3.76
CA ARG A 50 -12.15 5.72 5.08
C ARG A 50 -11.15 5.39 6.18
N LEU A 51 -10.31 4.37 5.97
CA LEU A 51 -9.30 3.96 6.96
C LEU A 51 -8.25 5.07 7.18
N ALA A 52 -7.80 5.73 6.14
CA ALA A 52 -6.86 6.85 6.24
C ALA A 52 -7.44 8.02 7.03
N SER A 53 -8.74 8.31 6.86
CA SER A 53 -9.43 9.33 7.67
C SER A 53 -9.43 8.98 9.16
N VAL A 54 -9.67 7.71 9.50
CA VAL A 54 -9.58 7.21 10.89
C VAL A 54 -8.16 7.34 11.42
N ALA A 55 -7.16 6.91 10.65
CA ALA A 55 -5.75 6.98 11.02
C ALA A 55 -5.33 8.43 11.33
N ARG A 56 -5.67 9.38 10.46
CA ARG A 56 -5.40 10.82 10.67
C ARG A 56 -6.09 11.33 11.95
N SER A 57 -7.35 10.97 12.17
CA SER A 57 -8.11 11.39 13.36
C SER A 57 -7.52 10.83 14.66
N ALA A 58 -6.88 9.65 14.59
CA ALA A 58 -6.18 9.02 15.71
C ALA A 58 -4.75 9.56 15.91
N GLY A 59 -4.28 10.48 15.06
CA GLY A 59 -2.91 11.00 15.08
C GLY A 59 -1.86 10.04 14.51
N VAL A 60 -2.29 9.02 13.78
CA VAL A 60 -1.40 8.07 13.09
C VAL A 60 -0.86 8.70 11.82
N PRO A 61 0.47 8.79 11.62
CA PRO A 61 1.05 9.28 10.37
C PRO A 61 0.59 8.46 9.17
N VAL A 62 0.09 9.14 8.13
CA VAL A 62 -0.26 8.52 6.84
C VAL A 62 0.84 8.81 5.83
N ILE A 63 1.37 7.74 5.21
CA ILE A 63 2.50 7.80 4.29
C ILE A 63 2.07 7.17 2.96
N HIS A 64 1.94 7.98 1.93
CA HIS A 64 1.73 7.52 0.56
C HIS A 64 3.06 7.06 -0.03
N VAL A 65 3.09 5.86 -0.57
CA VAL A 65 4.25 5.31 -1.26
C VAL A 65 3.92 5.12 -2.72
N HIS A 66 4.50 5.94 -3.58
CA HIS A 66 4.24 5.94 -5.02
C HIS A 66 5.42 5.34 -5.79
N TYR A 67 5.11 4.46 -6.73
CA TYR A 67 6.09 4.01 -7.71
C TYR A 67 6.22 5.10 -8.78
N VAL A 68 7.41 5.66 -8.94
CA VAL A 68 7.64 6.76 -9.88
C VAL A 68 8.96 6.55 -10.60
N VAL A 69 8.94 6.64 -11.93
CA VAL A 69 10.13 6.64 -12.78
C VAL A 69 10.25 7.97 -13.50
N ASP A 70 11.46 8.40 -13.79
CA ASP A 70 11.69 9.57 -14.65
C ASP A 70 11.45 9.21 -16.12
N PRO A 71 11.18 10.17 -17.03
CA PRO A 71 10.99 9.91 -18.46
C PRO A 71 12.10 9.04 -19.05
N GLY A 72 11.71 7.96 -19.74
CA GLY A 72 12.64 6.96 -20.27
C GLY A 72 13.19 5.97 -19.23
N ALA A 73 12.73 6.05 -17.98
CA ALA A 73 13.11 5.18 -16.86
C ALA A 73 14.63 5.00 -16.67
N PRO A 74 15.43 6.11 -16.62
CA PRO A 74 16.85 6.03 -16.34
C PRO A 74 17.07 5.40 -14.96
N GLY A 75 18.06 4.50 -14.85
CA GLY A 75 18.37 3.81 -13.59
C GLY A 75 17.44 2.65 -13.24
N LEU A 76 16.31 2.47 -13.91
CA LEU A 76 15.46 1.30 -13.72
C LEU A 76 16.08 0.08 -14.42
N LYS A 77 16.81 -0.74 -13.65
CA LYS A 77 17.35 -2.00 -14.18
C LYS A 77 16.21 -2.98 -14.47
N GLN A 78 16.16 -3.47 -15.72
CA GLN A 78 15.09 -4.34 -16.24
C GLN A 78 15.40 -5.83 -16.01
N ASN A 79 15.82 -6.19 -14.82
CA ASN A 79 16.25 -7.54 -14.46
C ASN A 79 15.08 -8.48 -14.10
N ALA A 80 13.84 -7.99 -14.08
CA ALA A 80 12.63 -8.80 -13.85
C ALA A 80 11.49 -8.33 -14.76
N GLY A 81 10.46 -9.16 -14.91
CA GLY A 81 9.30 -8.90 -15.79
C GLY A 81 8.62 -7.57 -15.50
N LEU A 82 8.31 -7.31 -14.22
CA LEU A 82 7.68 -6.04 -13.80
C LEU A 82 8.46 -4.81 -14.27
N TYR A 83 9.78 -4.79 -14.08
CA TYR A 83 10.59 -3.62 -14.43
C TYR A 83 10.72 -3.40 -15.94
N ARG A 84 10.64 -4.49 -16.71
CA ARG A 84 10.51 -4.39 -18.19
C ARG A 84 9.16 -3.83 -18.56
N ALA A 85 8.07 -4.36 -17.98
CA ALA A 85 6.71 -3.91 -18.25
C ALA A 85 6.53 -2.41 -17.94
N VAL A 86 7.02 -1.93 -16.80
CA VAL A 86 6.98 -0.49 -16.45
C VAL A 86 7.63 0.37 -17.54
N LYS A 87 8.80 -0.04 -18.05
CA LYS A 87 9.49 0.71 -19.10
C LYS A 87 8.82 0.59 -20.47
N GLU A 88 8.40 -0.60 -20.86
CA GLU A 88 7.77 -0.89 -22.16
C GLU A 88 6.40 -0.20 -22.29
N SER A 89 5.62 -0.17 -21.21
CA SER A 89 4.34 0.50 -21.16
C SER A 89 4.45 2.02 -20.91
N ASN A 90 5.68 2.55 -20.71
CA ASN A 90 5.91 3.93 -20.30
C ASN A 90 5.05 4.33 -19.08
N ALA A 91 4.92 3.39 -18.14
CA ALA A 91 4.04 3.52 -16.98
C ALA A 91 4.70 4.28 -15.83
N LEU A 92 3.88 4.89 -14.97
CA LEU A 92 4.28 5.50 -13.70
C LEU A 92 5.35 6.60 -13.87
N VAL A 93 5.32 7.27 -15.01
CA VAL A 93 6.28 8.35 -15.32
C VAL A 93 5.95 9.60 -14.52
N ARG A 94 6.96 10.19 -13.92
CA ARG A 94 6.87 11.41 -13.13
C ARG A 94 6.02 12.48 -13.81
N ASP A 95 5.18 13.15 -13.05
CA ASP A 95 4.31 14.26 -13.46
C ASP A 95 3.27 13.90 -14.54
N THR A 96 3.01 12.58 -14.76
CA THR A 96 1.92 12.12 -15.61
C THR A 96 0.70 11.72 -14.79
N TRP A 97 -0.46 11.66 -15.45
CA TRP A 97 -1.68 11.13 -14.84
C TRP A 97 -1.50 9.71 -14.29
N GLY A 98 -0.78 8.85 -15.02
CA GLY A 98 -0.55 7.47 -14.59
C GLY A 98 0.20 7.34 -13.27
N ALA A 99 1.15 8.25 -13.01
CA ALA A 99 1.93 8.26 -11.77
C ALA A 99 1.21 8.97 -10.60
N ALA A 100 0.13 9.73 -10.89
CA ALA A 100 -0.64 10.38 -9.84
C ALA A 100 -1.46 9.37 -9.03
N ALA A 101 -1.77 9.71 -7.78
CA ALA A 101 -2.69 8.94 -6.96
C ALA A 101 -4.07 8.85 -7.64
N ALA A 102 -4.73 7.71 -7.48
CA ALA A 102 -6.09 7.54 -7.98
C ALA A 102 -7.05 8.48 -7.22
N PRO A 103 -8.11 8.99 -7.91
CA PRO A 103 -9.10 9.85 -7.28
C PRO A 103 -9.73 9.20 -6.04
N GLY A 104 -9.76 9.95 -4.94
CA GLY A 104 -10.29 9.53 -3.64
C GLY A 104 -9.23 9.07 -2.63
N VAL A 105 -8.00 8.81 -3.07
CA VAL A 105 -6.88 8.43 -2.20
C VAL A 105 -5.65 9.32 -2.41
N GLU A 106 -5.89 10.56 -2.83
CA GLU A 106 -4.82 11.55 -2.94
C GLU A 106 -4.26 11.90 -1.55
N PRO A 107 -2.95 12.21 -1.45
CA PRO A 107 -2.38 12.73 -0.23
C PRO A 107 -3.09 14.00 0.24
N GLN A 108 -3.40 14.07 1.53
CA GLN A 108 -4.00 15.23 2.17
C GLN A 108 -2.95 16.06 2.90
N GLU A 109 -3.33 17.24 3.38
CA GLU A 109 -2.46 18.08 4.20
C GLU A 109 -2.00 17.31 5.46
N GLY A 110 -0.69 17.29 5.69
CA GLY A 110 -0.07 16.52 6.78
C GLY A 110 0.39 15.13 6.39
N ASP A 111 -0.07 14.58 5.26
CA ASP A 111 0.41 13.29 4.76
C ASP A 111 1.83 13.42 4.19
N LEU A 112 2.56 12.31 4.23
CA LEU A 112 3.88 12.23 3.63
C LEU A 112 3.84 11.43 2.33
N VAL A 113 4.69 11.82 1.36
CA VAL A 113 4.84 11.09 0.10
C VAL A 113 6.26 10.57 -0.02
N VAL A 114 6.39 9.27 -0.21
CA VAL A 114 7.64 8.56 -0.47
C VAL A 114 7.61 8.00 -1.89
N GLN A 115 8.64 8.26 -2.68
CA GLN A 115 8.77 7.71 -4.02
C GLN A 115 9.73 6.53 -4.06
N LYS A 116 9.41 5.52 -4.83
CA LYS A 116 10.22 4.32 -5.05
C LYS A 116 10.29 3.94 -6.54
N MET A 117 11.30 3.19 -6.93
CA MET A 117 11.44 2.57 -8.26
C MET A 117 11.53 1.04 -8.19
N ARG A 118 11.18 0.45 -7.05
CA ARG A 118 11.20 -1.00 -6.83
C ARG A 118 9.94 -1.43 -6.10
N THR A 119 9.69 -2.72 -5.98
CA THR A 119 8.46 -3.25 -5.36
C THR A 119 8.34 -2.90 -3.89
N SER A 120 9.40 -3.11 -3.10
CA SER A 120 9.36 -2.78 -1.68
C SER A 120 9.32 -1.27 -1.43
N ALA A 121 8.47 -0.82 -0.53
CA ALA A 121 8.42 0.56 -0.05
C ALA A 121 9.69 0.98 0.70
N PHE A 122 10.42 0.03 1.25
CA PHE A 122 11.63 0.29 2.04
C PHE A 122 12.90 0.42 1.19
N TYR A 123 12.96 -0.31 0.04
CA TYR A 123 14.21 -0.42 -0.71
C TYR A 123 14.59 0.91 -1.36
N ASN A 124 15.73 1.47 -0.90
CA ASN A 124 16.30 2.72 -1.40
C ASN A 124 15.33 3.91 -1.34
N THR A 125 14.58 4.00 -0.23
CA THR A 125 13.67 5.11 0.06
C THR A 125 13.95 5.70 1.43
N ARG A 126 13.34 6.83 1.73
CA ARG A 126 13.40 7.44 3.07
C ARG A 126 12.40 6.84 4.08
N LEU A 127 11.59 5.82 3.68
CA LEU A 127 10.53 5.29 4.53
C LEU A 127 11.05 4.84 5.90
N MET A 128 12.13 4.06 5.92
CA MET A 128 12.75 3.60 7.17
C MET A 128 13.10 4.76 8.12
N THR A 129 13.70 5.81 7.58
CA THR A 129 14.06 7.01 8.37
C THR A 129 12.84 7.70 8.95
N LEU A 130 11.73 7.79 8.20
CA LEU A 130 10.48 8.38 8.67
C LEU A 130 9.87 7.54 9.79
N LEU A 131 9.75 6.23 9.60
CA LEU A 131 9.19 5.33 10.61
C LEU A 131 10.00 5.36 11.92
N GLN A 132 11.33 5.34 11.82
CA GLN A 132 12.20 5.49 12.98
C GLN A 132 12.03 6.85 13.68
N GLY A 133 11.90 7.92 12.91
CA GLY A 133 11.68 9.27 13.44
C GLY A 133 10.35 9.42 14.19
N PHE A 134 9.33 8.65 13.80
CA PHE A 134 8.03 8.59 14.51
C PHE A 134 8.03 7.62 15.69
N GLY A 135 9.10 6.87 15.92
CA GLY A 135 9.12 5.81 16.93
C GLY A 135 8.14 4.68 16.62
N THR A 136 7.94 4.38 15.32
CA THR A 136 6.97 3.38 14.86
C THR A 136 7.39 1.98 15.27
N GLU A 137 6.45 1.21 15.79
CA GLU A 137 6.56 -0.22 16.10
C GLU A 137 5.65 -1.05 15.20
N SER A 138 4.45 -0.53 14.87
CA SER A 138 3.46 -1.20 14.03
C SER A 138 3.24 -0.43 12.74
N VAL A 139 3.15 -1.14 11.61
CA VAL A 139 2.91 -0.57 10.29
C VAL A 139 1.70 -1.20 9.65
N ILE A 140 0.66 -0.39 9.43
CA ILE A 140 -0.52 -0.75 8.65
C ILE A 140 -0.18 -0.58 7.17
N VAL A 141 -0.41 -1.61 6.36
CA VAL A 141 -0.12 -1.59 4.92
C VAL A 141 -1.40 -1.82 4.12
N SER A 142 -1.74 -0.86 3.27
CA SER A 142 -2.81 -0.92 2.29
C SER A 142 -2.29 -0.60 0.89
N GLY A 143 -3.06 -0.91 -0.15
CA GLY A 143 -2.69 -0.54 -1.52
C GLY A 143 -2.63 -1.69 -2.52
N ALA A 144 -1.73 -1.62 -3.52
CA ALA A 144 -1.64 -2.55 -4.65
C ALA A 144 -0.18 -2.90 -5.00
N TRP A 145 0.12 -4.10 -5.48
CA TRP A 145 -0.73 -5.29 -5.53
C TRP A 145 -0.36 -6.24 -4.39
N THR A 146 -1.36 -6.90 -3.82
CA THR A 146 -1.22 -7.78 -2.64
C THR A 146 -0.10 -8.79 -2.80
N HIS A 147 -0.08 -9.54 -3.92
CA HIS A 147 0.88 -10.61 -4.21
C HIS A 147 2.28 -10.10 -4.63
N MET A 148 2.50 -8.80 -4.67
CA MET A 148 3.76 -8.22 -5.19
C MET A 148 4.30 -7.12 -4.27
N SER A 149 3.89 -5.87 -4.46
CA SER A 149 4.44 -4.74 -3.73
C SER A 149 4.08 -4.77 -2.24
N ILE A 150 2.86 -5.18 -1.91
CA ILE A 150 2.41 -5.30 -0.51
C ILE A 150 3.16 -6.43 0.19
N GLU A 151 3.21 -7.62 -0.42
CA GLU A 151 3.96 -8.76 0.12
C GLU A 151 5.44 -8.41 0.33
N HIS A 152 6.08 -7.81 -0.67
CA HIS A 152 7.50 -7.46 -0.58
C HIS A 152 7.77 -6.41 0.52
N THR A 153 6.85 -5.45 0.68
CA THR A 153 6.93 -4.43 1.73
C THR A 153 6.72 -5.05 3.12
N ALA A 154 5.73 -5.92 3.27
CA ALA A 154 5.46 -6.58 4.54
C ALA A 154 6.64 -7.47 4.98
N ARG A 155 7.22 -8.26 4.07
CA ARG A 155 8.40 -9.09 4.36
C ARG A 155 9.60 -8.25 4.79
N TYR A 156 9.88 -7.18 4.05
CA TYR A 156 10.99 -6.29 4.40
C TYR A 156 10.75 -5.59 5.75
N GLY A 157 9.52 -5.14 6.00
CA GLY A 157 9.14 -4.49 7.26
C GLY A 157 9.31 -5.43 8.46
N ALA A 158 8.88 -6.70 8.32
CA ALA A 158 9.07 -7.72 9.34
C ALA A 158 10.56 -7.99 9.61
N ASP A 159 11.39 -8.13 8.55
CA ASP A 159 12.85 -8.28 8.69
C ASP A 159 13.50 -7.06 9.35
N ALA A 160 12.93 -5.88 9.17
CA ALA A 160 13.38 -4.63 9.81
C ALA A 160 12.88 -4.46 11.26
N GLY A 161 12.09 -5.42 11.77
CA GLY A 161 11.62 -5.46 13.14
C GLY A 161 10.27 -4.80 13.41
N TYR A 162 9.53 -4.39 12.36
CA TYR A 162 8.18 -3.84 12.52
C TYR A 162 7.12 -4.95 12.63
N ARG A 163 6.13 -4.73 13.49
CA ARG A 163 4.88 -5.47 13.44
C ARG A 163 4.09 -5.01 12.22
N MET A 164 3.89 -5.90 11.26
CA MET A 164 3.20 -5.59 10.01
C MET A 164 1.74 -6.01 10.09
N VAL A 165 0.82 -5.11 9.71
CA VAL A 165 -0.62 -5.37 9.59
C VAL A 165 -1.04 -5.08 8.15
N VAL A 166 -1.44 -6.11 7.42
CA VAL A 166 -1.91 -5.96 6.03
C VAL A 166 -3.43 -5.94 6.01
N VAL A 167 -3.98 -4.91 5.37
CA VAL A 167 -5.43 -4.68 5.34
C VAL A 167 -6.05 -5.45 4.17
N SER A 168 -6.80 -6.51 4.47
CA SER A 168 -7.30 -7.44 3.46
C SER A 168 -8.23 -6.79 2.43
N ASP A 169 -9.20 -6.01 2.87
CA ASP A 169 -10.14 -5.27 2.03
C ASP A 169 -9.66 -3.84 1.68
N GLY A 170 -8.48 -3.47 2.16
CA GLY A 170 -7.74 -2.26 1.80
C GLY A 170 -6.56 -2.53 0.85
N THR A 171 -6.45 -3.76 0.34
CA THR A 171 -5.47 -4.14 -0.69
C THR A 171 -6.15 -4.75 -1.91
N SER A 172 -5.53 -4.65 -3.07
CA SER A 172 -6.01 -5.29 -4.30
C SER A 172 -4.87 -5.97 -5.07
N SER A 173 -5.24 -6.79 -6.04
CA SER A 173 -4.29 -7.53 -6.88
C SER A 173 -4.74 -7.48 -8.35
N ILE A 174 -4.30 -8.42 -9.17
CA ILE A 174 -4.76 -8.57 -10.56
C ILE A 174 -5.96 -9.51 -10.68
N SER A 175 -6.26 -10.30 -9.65
CA SER A 175 -7.44 -11.13 -9.52
C SER A 175 -7.65 -11.54 -8.06
N GLU A 176 -8.86 -12.04 -7.76
CA GLU A 176 -9.19 -12.60 -6.45
C GLU A 176 -8.28 -13.78 -6.07
N GLU A 177 -7.94 -14.65 -7.03
CA GLU A 177 -7.05 -15.79 -6.79
C GLU A 177 -5.67 -15.33 -6.31
N TRP A 178 -5.05 -14.39 -7.01
CA TRP A 178 -3.74 -13.83 -6.63
C TRP A 178 -3.79 -13.06 -5.31
N HIS A 179 -4.89 -12.36 -5.08
CA HIS A 179 -5.12 -11.64 -3.83
C HIS A 179 -5.20 -12.61 -2.65
N ASN A 180 -6.06 -13.62 -2.76
CA ASN A 180 -6.27 -14.61 -1.71
C ASN A 180 -5.02 -15.48 -1.47
N ALA A 181 -4.28 -15.81 -2.52
CA ALA A 181 -3.00 -16.52 -2.37
C ALA A 181 -1.98 -15.69 -1.58
N GLY A 182 -1.88 -14.39 -1.87
CA GLY A 182 -1.03 -13.46 -1.11
C GLY A 182 -1.42 -13.41 0.36
N LEU A 183 -2.68 -13.18 0.66
CA LEU A 183 -3.19 -13.06 2.03
C LEU A 183 -3.10 -14.36 2.82
N SER A 184 -3.48 -15.51 2.20
CA SER A 184 -3.65 -16.78 2.92
C SER A 184 -2.36 -17.56 3.07
N TYR A 185 -1.38 -17.39 2.17
CA TYR A 185 -0.16 -18.19 2.16
C TYR A 185 1.10 -17.36 2.33
N ALA A 186 1.23 -16.26 1.56
CA ALA A 186 2.48 -15.53 1.49
C ALA A 186 2.71 -14.61 2.69
N LEU A 187 1.66 -14.00 3.21
CA LEU A 187 1.73 -12.95 4.22
C LEU A 187 1.55 -13.46 5.66
N THR A 188 0.86 -14.57 5.89
CA THR A 188 0.50 -15.06 7.22
C THR A 188 1.70 -15.34 8.14
N ALA A 189 2.89 -15.53 7.58
CA ALA A 189 4.11 -15.78 8.36
C ALA A 189 4.83 -14.48 8.79
N VAL A 190 4.48 -13.34 8.20
CA VAL A 190 5.23 -12.08 8.37
C VAL A 190 4.33 -10.88 8.70
N ALA A 191 3.01 -11.05 8.65
CA ALA A 191 2.05 -9.99 8.92
C ALA A 191 0.78 -10.55 9.56
N GLU A 192 0.10 -9.72 10.33
CA GLU A 192 -1.28 -9.92 10.72
C GLU A 192 -2.19 -9.45 9.59
N ILE A 193 -3.24 -10.23 9.29
CA ILE A 193 -4.21 -9.88 8.26
C ILE A 193 -5.47 -9.40 8.96
N ALA A 194 -5.89 -8.18 8.66
CA ALA A 194 -7.07 -7.57 9.26
C ALA A 194 -7.90 -6.82 8.21
N THR A 195 -9.18 -6.62 8.48
CA THR A 195 -10.04 -5.76 7.65
C THR A 195 -9.88 -4.28 8.03
N CYS A 196 -10.31 -3.37 7.17
CA CYS A 196 -10.39 -1.94 7.47
C CYS A 196 -11.15 -1.66 8.76
N ASP A 197 -12.24 -2.38 9.01
CA ASP A 197 -13.05 -2.20 10.22
C ASP A 197 -12.32 -2.67 11.48
N GLN A 198 -11.60 -3.79 11.41
CA GLN A 198 -10.80 -4.27 12.53
C GLN A 198 -9.67 -3.30 12.88
N VAL A 199 -8.99 -2.77 11.85
CA VAL A 199 -7.93 -1.76 12.04
C VAL A 199 -8.50 -0.45 12.57
N ALA A 200 -9.63 0.03 12.03
CA ALA A 200 -10.29 1.24 12.51
C ALA A 200 -10.70 1.11 13.98
N HIS A 201 -11.27 -0.04 14.37
CA HIS A 201 -11.62 -0.33 15.77
C HIS A 201 -10.37 -0.34 16.67
N ALA A 202 -9.29 -0.99 16.23
CA ALA A 202 -8.03 -1.04 16.97
C ALA A 202 -7.38 0.34 17.18
N LEU A 203 -7.65 1.29 16.27
CA LEU A 203 -7.23 2.69 16.40
C LEU A 203 -8.18 3.55 17.24
N GLY A 204 -9.23 2.96 17.83
CA GLY A 204 -10.17 3.63 18.73
C GLY A 204 -11.37 4.29 18.04
N ALA A 205 -11.63 4.00 16.76
CA ALA A 205 -12.84 4.46 16.10
C ALA A 205 -14.06 3.68 16.62
N ALA A 206 -15.16 4.40 16.89
CA ALA A 206 -16.44 3.76 17.14
C ALA A 206 -16.91 3.08 15.85
N VAL A 207 -17.14 1.78 15.90
CA VAL A 207 -17.75 1.07 14.75
C VAL A 207 -19.20 1.54 14.63
N THR A 208 -19.50 2.31 13.60
CA THR A 208 -20.89 2.61 13.24
C THR A 208 -21.50 1.34 12.67
N ALA A 209 -22.48 0.78 13.40
CA ALA A 209 -23.27 -0.37 12.98
C ALA A 209 -24.09 -0.07 11.72
#